data_10e3aee4e4ec0899be06395978dbbbfe
#
_entry.id   10e3aee4e4ec0899be06395978dbbbfe
#
_cell.length_a   1.000
_cell.length_b   1.000
_cell.length_c   1.000
_cell.angle_alpha   90.00
_cell.angle_beta   90.00
_cell.angle_gamma   90.00
#
_symmetry.space_group_name_H-M   'P 1'
#
loop_
_entity.id
_entity.type
_entity.pdbx_description
1 polymer ?
#
loop_
_entity_poly.entity_id
_entity_poly.type
_entity_poly.pdbx_seq_one_letter_code
_entity_poly.pdbx_strand_id
1 'polypeptide(L)'
;MRLLAAFADLRPTRFPAQPIDPLTAREEDVLLAVARGLTNAEIAGALSISLSTVKTHLASLMGKLGARNRVEIALWAYETRRVTG
;
A
#
# COMPACT_ATOMS: atom_id res chain seq x y z
N MET A 1 30.76 -2.15 -8.55
CA MET A 1 30.94 -1.92 -7.13
C MET A 1 30.00 -2.78 -6.32
N ARG A 2 30.59 -3.67 -5.60
CA ARG A 2 29.84 -4.69 -4.90
C ARG A 2 29.24 -4.27 -3.57
N LEU A 3 29.87 -3.28 -2.95
CA LEU A 3 29.50 -2.94 -1.58
C LEU A 3 28.09 -2.38 -1.53
N LEU A 4 27.74 -1.50 -2.45
CA LEU A 4 26.39 -0.96 -2.47
C LEU A 4 25.36 -2.00 -2.86
N ALA A 5 25.70 -2.86 -3.80
CA ALA A 5 24.80 -3.94 -4.21
C ALA A 5 24.58 -4.91 -3.04
N ALA A 6 25.65 -5.28 -2.33
CA ALA A 6 25.54 -6.16 -1.19
C ALA A 6 24.71 -5.51 -0.08
N PHE A 7 24.91 -4.23 0.12
CA PHE A 7 24.14 -3.52 1.14
C PHE A 7 22.66 -3.44 0.78
N ALA A 8 22.36 -3.21 -0.48
CA ALA A 8 20.99 -3.19 -0.96
C ALA A 8 20.33 -4.56 -0.78
N ASP A 9 21.09 -5.63 -1.05
CA ASP A 9 20.57 -6.99 -0.87
C ASP A 9 20.34 -7.33 0.59
N LEU A 10 21.15 -6.76 1.48
CA LEU A 10 20.99 -6.99 2.90
C LEU A 10 19.84 -6.17 3.49
N ARG A 11 19.41 -5.14 2.81
CA ARG A 11 18.30 -4.35 3.29
C ARG A 11 17.05 -5.24 3.27
N PRO A 12 16.43 -5.45 4.43
CA PRO A 12 15.28 -6.33 4.46
C PRO A 12 14.16 -5.77 3.58
N THR A 13 13.59 -6.65 2.79
CA THR A 13 12.36 -6.34 2.09
C THR A 13 11.28 -6.31 3.16
N ARG A 14 10.77 -5.12 3.44
CA ARG A 14 9.82 -4.96 4.53
C ARG A 14 8.54 -5.73 4.29
N PHE A 15 8.16 -5.82 3.02
CA PHE A 15 6.90 -6.43 2.64
C PHE A 15 7.14 -7.44 1.52
N PRO A 16 6.32 -8.49 1.44
CA PRO A 16 6.39 -9.39 0.29
C PRO A 16 5.98 -8.64 -0.97
N ALA A 17 6.56 -9.03 -2.11
CA ALA A 17 6.25 -8.41 -3.39
C ALA A 17 4.79 -8.62 -3.79
N GLN A 18 4.18 -9.71 -3.33
CA GLN A 18 2.79 -10.03 -3.61
C GLN A 18 2.00 -9.99 -2.31
N PRO A 19 0.73 -9.56 -2.36
CA PRO A 19 -0.11 -9.62 -1.16
C PRO A 19 -0.36 -11.07 -0.76
N ILE A 20 -0.68 -11.28 0.51
CA ILE A 20 -1.02 -12.61 1.04
C ILE A 20 -2.23 -13.16 0.28
N ASP A 21 -3.23 -12.30 0.06
CA ASP A 21 -4.40 -12.61 -0.76
C ASP A 21 -4.51 -11.57 -1.87
N PRO A 22 -5.10 -11.92 -3.01
CA PRO A 22 -5.27 -10.94 -4.09
C PRO A 22 -6.10 -9.75 -3.63
N LEU A 23 -5.75 -8.59 -4.12
CA LEU A 23 -6.50 -7.37 -3.84
C LEU A 23 -7.72 -7.30 -4.76
N THR A 24 -8.83 -6.82 -4.20
CA THR A 24 -9.99 -6.51 -5.03
C THR A 24 -9.71 -5.23 -5.81
N ALA A 25 -10.50 -4.97 -6.85
CA ALA A 25 -10.35 -3.74 -7.64
C ALA A 25 -10.49 -2.50 -6.75
N ARG A 26 -11.42 -2.52 -5.81
CA ARG A 26 -11.64 -1.37 -4.93
C ARG A 26 -10.47 -1.21 -3.95
N GLU A 27 -9.89 -2.32 -3.49
CA GLU A 27 -8.70 -2.25 -2.64
C GLU A 27 -7.51 -1.67 -3.41
N GLU A 28 -7.37 -2.00 -4.70
CA GLU A 28 -6.32 -1.38 -5.51
C GLU A 28 -6.54 0.12 -5.61
N ASP A 29 -7.78 0.56 -5.80
CA ASP A 29 -8.09 1.99 -5.87
C ASP A 29 -7.72 2.70 -4.57
N VAL A 30 -8.07 2.09 -3.43
CA VAL A 30 -7.73 2.66 -2.12
C VAL A 30 -6.23 2.69 -1.91
N LEU A 31 -5.54 1.62 -2.28
CA LEU A 31 -4.08 1.54 -2.19
C LEU A 31 -3.42 2.70 -2.93
N LEU A 32 -3.83 2.95 -4.16
CA LEU A 32 -3.25 4.02 -4.96
C LEU A 32 -3.56 5.39 -4.36
N ALA A 33 -4.76 5.57 -3.82
CA ALA A 33 -5.13 6.83 -3.18
C ALA A 33 -4.30 7.09 -1.93
N VAL A 34 -4.05 6.06 -1.12
CA VAL A 34 -3.18 6.17 0.05
C VAL A 34 -1.76 6.54 -0.38
N ALA A 35 -1.26 5.89 -1.42
CA ALA A 35 0.08 6.16 -1.93
C ALA A 35 0.23 7.59 -2.44
N ARG A 36 -0.86 8.18 -2.91
CA ARG A 36 -0.88 9.58 -3.36
C ARG A 36 -1.04 10.57 -2.22
N GLY A 37 -1.21 10.09 -1.00
CA GLY A 37 -1.31 10.94 0.17
C GLY A 37 -2.70 11.46 0.48
N LEU A 38 -3.74 10.87 -0.10
CA LEU A 38 -5.10 11.30 0.20
C LEU A 38 -5.51 10.92 1.63
N THR A 39 -6.29 11.79 2.24
CA THR A 39 -6.91 11.46 3.53
C THR A 39 -8.08 10.51 3.33
N ASN A 40 -8.53 9.89 4.42
CA ASN A 40 -9.69 9.00 4.34
C ASN A 40 -10.92 9.71 3.77
N ALA A 41 -11.14 10.95 4.17
CA ALA A 41 -12.26 11.73 3.66
C ALA A 41 -12.12 12.00 2.15
N GLU A 42 -10.90 12.29 1.71
CA GLU A 42 -10.63 12.51 0.29
C GLU A 42 -10.83 11.21 -0.51
N ILE A 43 -10.41 10.09 0.04
CA ILE A 43 -10.62 8.79 -0.61
C ILE A 43 -12.12 8.51 -0.73
N ALA A 44 -12.87 8.72 0.36
CA ALA A 44 -14.31 8.52 0.35
C ALA A 44 -14.98 9.34 -0.76
N GLY A 45 -14.60 10.61 -0.86
CA GLY A 45 -15.14 11.48 -1.90
C GLY A 45 -14.74 11.05 -3.30
N ALA A 46 -13.47 10.72 -3.49
CA ALA A 46 -12.96 10.35 -4.81
C ALA A 46 -13.56 9.04 -5.31
N LEU A 47 -13.82 8.10 -4.42
CA LEU A 47 -14.35 6.79 -4.81
C LEU A 47 -15.87 6.69 -4.63
N SER A 48 -16.52 7.74 -4.13
CA SER A 48 -17.95 7.76 -3.88
C SER A 48 -18.41 6.64 -2.95
N ILE A 49 -17.66 6.46 -1.88
CA ILE A 49 -17.97 5.47 -0.85
C ILE A 49 -17.96 6.16 0.52
N SER A 50 -18.52 5.49 1.51
CA SER A 50 -18.58 6.06 2.85
C SER A 50 -17.21 6.00 3.53
N LEU A 51 -17.03 6.84 4.55
CA LEU A 51 -15.81 6.83 5.33
C LEU A 51 -15.60 5.48 6.02
N SER A 52 -16.67 4.87 6.51
CA SER A 52 -16.56 3.56 7.15
C SER A 52 -16.13 2.49 6.15
N THR A 53 -16.56 2.58 4.90
CA THR A 53 -16.15 1.67 3.84
C THR A 53 -14.65 1.85 3.54
N VAL A 54 -14.16 3.10 3.52
CA VAL A 54 -12.73 3.37 3.37
C VAL A 54 -11.95 2.67 4.47
N LYS A 55 -12.40 2.81 5.72
CA LYS A 55 -11.72 2.19 6.86
C LYS A 55 -11.71 0.67 6.76
N THR A 56 -12.80 0.08 6.27
CA THR A 56 -12.88 -1.36 6.05
C THR A 56 -11.87 -1.81 5.01
N HIS A 57 -11.77 -1.08 3.90
CA HIS A 57 -10.79 -1.40 2.87
C HIS A 57 -9.36 -1.24 3.39
N LEU A 58 -9.10 -0.20 4.18
CA LEU A 58 -7.76 -0.01 4.75
C LEU A 58 -7.39 -1.17 5.68
N ALA A 59 -8.32 -1.61 6.52
CA ALA A 59 -8.06 -2.74 7.41
C ALA A 59 -7.76 -4.01 6.61
N SER A 60 -8.52 -4.25 5.55
CA SER A 60 -8.30 -5.39 4.67
C SER A 60 -6.94 -5.31 3.99
N LEU A 61 -6.57 -4.12 3.49
CA LEU A 61 -5.26 -3.91 2.87
C LEU A 61 -4.15 -4.18 3.86
N MET A 62 -4.25 -3.67 5.08
CA MET A 62 -3.22 -3.91 6.08
C MET A 62 -3.00 -5.41 6.30
N GLY A 63 -4.09 -6.17 6.37
CA GLY A 63 -3.99 -7.62 6.52
C GLY A 63 -3.35 -8.29 5.31
N LYS A 64 -3.79 -7.92 4.12
CA LYS A 64 -3.31 -8.55 2.88
C LYS A 64 -1.86 -8.20 2.55
N LEU A 65 -1.43 -7.00 2.91
CA LEU A 65 -0.08 -6.52 2.60
C LEU A 65 0.90 -6.78 3.74
N GLY A 66 0.42 -7.18 4.91
CA GLY A 66 1.26 -7.27 6.08
C GLY A 66 1.70 -5.91 6.59
N ALA A 67 0.89 -4.87 6.33
CA ALA A 67 1.20 -3.50 6.72
C ALA A 67 0.52 -3.19 8.06
N ARG A 68 1.17 -2.39 8.90
CA ARG A 68 0.67 -2.06 10.22
C ARG A 68 -0.03 -0.71 10.28
N ASN A 69 0.15 0.11 9.25
CA ASN A 69 -0.45 1.44 9.20
C ASN A 69 -0.45 1.92 7.75
N ARG A 70 -1.05 3.10 7.52
CA ARG A 70 -1.19 3.61 6.16
C ARG A 70 0.14 3.99 5.51
N VAL A 71 1.13 4.37 6.31
CA VAL A 71 2.46 4.68 5.77
C VAL A 71 3.06 3.42 5.17
N GLU A 72 2.90 2.29 5.84
CA GLU A 72 3.41 1.02 5.32
C GLU A 72 2.65 0.56 4.09
N ILE A 73 1.36 0.88 3.98
CA ILE A 73 0.60 0.64 2.76
C ILE A 73 1.24 1.41 1.59
N ALA A 74 1.53 2.69 1.81
CA ALA A 74 2.15 3.52 0.78
C ALA A 74 3.55 3.00 0.42
N LEU A 75 4.33 2.61 1.42
CA LEU A 75 5.66 2.05 1.18
C LEU A 75 5.57 0.77 0.35
N TRP A 76 4.61 -0.09 0.65
CA TRP A 76 4.42 -1.32 -0.14
C TRP A 76 4.18 -0.98 -1.61
N ALA A 77 3.32 0.02 -1.86
CA ALA A 77 2.99 0.42 -3.22
C ALA A 77 4.23 0.90 -3.98
N TYR A 78 5.07 1.69 -3.32
CA TYR A 78 6.30 2.18 -3.95
C TYR A 78 7.34 1.08 -4.10
N GLU A 79 7.50 0.24 -3.09
CA GLU A 79 8.51 -0.84 -3.14
C GLU A 79 8.17 -1.88 -4.20
N THR A 80 6.89 -2.12 -4.44
CA THR A 80 6.46 -3.07 -5.47
C THR A 80 6.23 -2.40 -6.81
N ARG A 81 6.51 -1.12 -6.91
CA ARG A 81 6.40 -0.32 -8.14
C ARG A 81 4.99 -0.24 -8.70
N ARG A 82 3.99 -0.32 -7.82
CA ARG A 82 2.63 -0.08 -8.25
C ARG A 82 2.37 1.39 -8.50
N VAL A 83 3.20 2.25 -7.90
CA VAL A 83 3.16 3.68 -8.11
C VAL A 83 4.53 4.12 -8.58
N THR A 84 4.58 4.81 -9.70
CA THR A 84 5.81 5.43 -10.18
C THR A 84 5.81 6.86 -9.68
N GLY A 85 6.81 7.16 -8.88
CA GLY A 85 6.77 8.40 -8.26
C GLY A 85 7.81 9.34 -8.41
#